data_ee3c1f837e19a43d93378772b1543e35
#
_entry.id   ee3c1f837e19a43d93378772b1543e35
#
_cell.length_a   1.000
_cell.length_b   1.000
_cell.length_c   1.000
_cell.angle_alpha   90.00
_cell.angle_beta   90.00
_cell.angle_gamma   90.00
#
_symmetry.space_group_name_H-M   'P 1'
#
loop_
_entity.id
_entity.type
_entity.pdbx_description
1 polymer ?
#
loop_
_entity_poly.entity_id
_entity_poly.type
_entity_poly.pdbx_seq_one_letter_code
_entity_poly.pdbx_strand_id
1 'polypeptide(L)'
;VGLPTVSAPSETPTALAEDASPAPTGGWSRPLLALAKLALSGGLLAFVLRGTSLDALWQTFRQVRPAWVAAAMSMHGLMVAVSVWRWRLLLDAQQIRVPVRALTESFWVALFFNNFLPSNIGGDVVRIADTARPAGSKTLATTIVLVDRVLGLLALLSVGALGAMGARSLGVDIPGTIWIEVGALAALGLCVLLFFTPTLRNLAFKPLHAVGHPWIAERVAVLQETLDRFGRRPTALAGALAGAVIVQGVIVAFYALTAQSLAISLPLVMAGVLVPVALVLQMMPVSINGFGVREAVFSFFFVRFGLGVEAAVAVSLLGTALIMLFSLGGGALFLLRRH
;
A
#
# COMPACT_ATOMS: atom_id res chain seq x y z
N VAL A 1 30.63 65.27 -23.05
CA VAL A 1 29.45 64.47 -23.44
C VAL A 1 29.44 63.25 -22.53
N GLY A 2 28.66 63.35 -21.43
CA GLY A 2 28.59 62.32 -20.44
C GLY A 2 27.50 61.29 -20.80
N LEU A 3 27.82 60.00 -20.65
CA LEU A 3 26.87 58.88 -20.71
C LEU A 3 26.19 58.72 -19.36
N PRO A 4 24.89 58.47 -19.28
CA PRO A 4 24.24 58.22 -18.01
C PRO A 4 24.50 56.78 -17.55
N THR A 5 24.92 56.66 -16.30
CA THR A 5 25.01 55.39 -15.56
C THR A 5 23.61 54.89 -15.21
N VAL A 6 23.23 53.74 -15.77
CA VAL A 6 22.03 53.00 -15.38
C VAL A 6 22.34 52.23 -14.11
N SER A 7 21.76 52.63 -12.99
CA SER A 7 21.75 51.88 -11.76
C SER A 7 20.83 50.68 -11.89
N ALA A 8 21.36 49.46 -11.71
CA ALA A 8 20.58 48.22 -11.57
C ALA A 8 19.78 48.21 -10.24
N PRO A 9 18.56 47.76 -10.23
CA PRO A 9 17.80 47.56 -8.98
C PRO A 9 18.36 46.33 -8.23
N SER A 10 18.71 46.53 -6.98
CA SER A 10 19.05 45.48 -6.02
C SER A 10 17.81 44.66 -5.71
N GLU A 11 17.68 43.52 -6.34
CA GLU A 11 16.71 42.53 -5.91
C GLU A 11 17.18 41.85 -4.61
N THR A 12 16.54 42.19 -3.50
CA THR A 12 16.63 41.51 -2.23
C THR A 12 16.02 40.10 -2.36
N PRO A 13 16.68 39.05 -1.91
CA PRO A 13 16.11 37.70 -1.89
C PRO A 13 15.24 37.55 -0.63
N THR A 14 13.99 38.03 -0.68
CA THR A 14 13.02 37.89 0.39
C THR A 14 11.77 37.22 -0.15
N ALA A 15 11.83 35.91 -0.41
CA ALA A 15 10.64 35.10 -0.74
C ALA A 15 10.84 33.59 -0.55
N LEU A 16 11.52 33.13 0.52
CA LEU A 16 11.52 31.72 0.92
C LEU A 16 11.27 31.50 2.41
N ALA A 17 10.63 32.45 3.08
CA ALA A 17 10.18 32.30 4.45
C ALA A 17 8.72 32.75 4.51
N GLU A 18 7.78 31.81 4.32
CA GLU A 18 6.43 31.86 4.89
C GLU A 18 5.55 30.80 4.18
N ASP A 19 5.74 29.54 4.56
CA ASP A 19 4.66 28.53 4.50
C ASP A 19 4.78 27.56 5.69
N ALA A 20 5.00 28.14 6.88
CA ALA A 20 4.77 27.48 8.13
C ALA A 20 3.28 27.58 8.43
N SER A 21 2.48 26.70 7.81
CA SER A 21 1.13 26.46 8.29
C SER A 21 1.18 26.12 9.78
N PRO A 22 0.36 26.77 10.63
CA PRO A 22 0.35 26.47 12.06
C PRO A 22 0.08 24.99 12.27
N ALA A 23 0.96 24.33 13.03
CA ALA A 23 0.77 22.95 13.43
C ALA A 23 -0.62 22.82 14.09
N PRO A 24 -1.45 21.83 13.68
CA PRO A 24 -2.77 21.68 14.27
C PRO A 24 -2.61 21.40 15.77
N THR A 25 -3.12 22.30 16.59
CA THR A 25 -3.18 22.23 18.05
C THR A 25 -4.22 21.16 18.47
N GLY A 26 -3.82 19.89 18.39
CA GLY A 26 -4.58 18.73 18.85
C GLY A 26 -3.77 17.94 19.87
N GLY A 27 -3.56 18.54 21.09
CA GLY A 27 -2.54 18.06 22.02
C GLY A 27 -2.85 16.73 22.73
N TRP A 28 -4.08 16.25 22.84
CA TRP A 28 -4.42 15.06 23.66
C TRP A 28 -5.09 13.92 22.89
N SER A 29 -5.67 14.18 21.73
CA SER A 29 -6.36 13.16 20.94
C SER A 29 -5.43 12.16 20.23
N ARG A 30 -4.21 12.58 19.86
CA ARG A 30 -3.24 11.71 19.16
C ARG A 30 -2.67 10.58 20.03
N PRO A 31 -2.17 10.82 21.27
CA PRO A 31 -1.71 9.73 22.13
C PRO A 31 -2.86 8.82 22.60
N LEU A 32 -4.05 9.36 22.84
CA LEU A 32 -5.23 8.57 23.17
C LEU A 32 -5.65 7.63 22.02
N LEU A 33 -5.64 8.09 20.79
CA LEU A 33 -5.89 7.27 19.60
C LEU A 33 -4.82 6.19 19.40
N ALA A 34 -3.55 6.51 19.66
CA ALA A 34 -2.48 5.53 19.60
C ALA A 34 -2.62 4.46 20.68
N LEU A 35 -2.94 4.86 21.91
CA LEU A 35 -3.22 3.93 23.02
C LEU A 35 -4.46 3.08 22.75
N ALA A 36 -5.53 3.64 22.21
CA ALA A 36 -6.73 2.88 21.83
C ALA A 36 -6.43 1.82 20.75
N LYS A 37 -5.63 2.18 19.74
CA LYS A 37 -5.18 1.23 18.70
C LYS A 37 -4.28 0.14 19.28
N LEU A 38 -3.35 0.49 20.18
CA LEU A 38 -2.51 -0.49 20.88
C LEU A 38 -3.35 -1.45 21.73
N ALA A 39 -4.29 -0.91 22.50
CA ALA A 39 -5.17 -1.72 23.32
C ALA A 39 -6.06 -2.66 22.48
N LEU A 40 -6.61 -2.15 21.37
CA LEU A 40 -7.41 -2.96 20.46
C LEU A 40 -6.55 -4.05 19.76
N SER A 41 -5.37 -3.69 19.24
CA SER A 41 -4.46 -4.65 18.61
C SER A 41 -4.00 -5.72 19.59
N GLY A 42 -3.61 -5.33 20.80
CA GLY A 42 -3.20 -6.25 21.86
C GLY A 42 -4.37 -7.10 22.35
N GLY A 43 -5.56 -6.52 22.49
CA GLY A 43 -6.78 -7.23 22.90
C GLY A 43 -7.23 -8.28 21.87
N LEU A 44 -7.23 -7.92 20.58
CA LEU A 44 -7.54 -8.85 19.49
C LEU A 44 -6.51 -9.99 19.41
N LEU A 45 -5.23 -9.66 19.51
CA LEU A 45 -4.17 -10.67 19.53
C LEU A 45 -4.31 -11.61 20.74
N ALA A 46 -4.53 -11.05 21.95
CA ALA A 46 -4.76 -11.82 23.15
C ALA A 46 -6.01 -12.69 23.04
N PHE A 47 -7.09 -12.19 22.44
CA PHE A 47 -8.30 -12.96 22.20
C PHE A 47 -8.06 -14.16 21.29
N VAL A 48 -7.33 -13.97 20.18
CA VAL A 48 -6.96 -15.06 19.28
C VAL A 48 -6.04 -16.06 19.97
N LEU A 49 -5.05 -15.58 20.74
CA LEU A 49 -4.10 -16.45 21.46
C LEU A 49 -4.74 -17.22 22.63
N ARG A 50 -5.82 -16.72 23.25
CA ARG A 50 -6.54 -17.47 24.30
C ARG A 50 -7.13 -18.78 23.80
N GLY A 51 -7.48 -18.86 22.50
CA GLY A 51 -7.97 -20.08 21.86
C GLY A 51 -6.86 -20.96 21.27
N THR A 52 -5.58 -20.58 21.45
CA THR A 52 -4.43 -21.22 20.80
C THR A 52 -3.54 -21.87 21.85
N SER A 53 -3.18 -23.14 21.65
CA SER A 53 -2.18 -23.80 22.48
C SER A 53 -0.79 -23.29 22.14
N LEU A 54 -0.11 -22.66 23.10
CA LEU A 54 1.27 -22.16 22.92
C LEU A 54 2.24 -23.29 22.59
N ASP A 55 2.02 -24.48 23.15
CA ASP A 55 2.85 -25.66 22.87
C ASP A 55 2.67 -26.15 21.43
N ALA A 56 1.42 -26.18 20.93
CA ALA A 56 1.15 -26.52 19.54
C ALA A 56 1.73 -25.49 18.57
N LEU A 57 1.64 -24.21 18.91
CA LEU A 57 2.26 -23.13 18.15
C LEU A 57 3.80 -23.28 18.10
N TRP A 58 4.41 -23.58 19.25
CA TRP A 58 5.84 -23.81 19.33
C TRP A 58 6.31 -25.03 18.52
N GLN A 59 5.55 -26.14 18.58
CA GLN A 59 5.80 -27.32 17.78
C GLN A 59 5.71 -27.01 16.27
N THR A 60 4.74 -26.18 15.86
CA THR A 60 4.62 -25.73 14.47
C THR A 60 5.84 -24.94 14.02
N PHE A 61 6.35 -24.04 14.85
CA PHE A 61 7.58 -23.28 14.52
C PHE A 61 8.84 -24.16 14.49
N ARG A 62 8.91 -25.23 15.26
CA ARG A 62 10.03 -26.19 15.20
C ARG A 62 10.13 -26.95 13.88
N GLN A 63 9.04 -27.01 13.12
CA GLN A 63 8.99 -27.70 11.83
C GLN A 63 9.33 -26.78 10.64
N VAL A 64 9.73 -25.52 10.90
CA VAL A 64 10.05 -24.54 9.86
C VAL A 64 11.12 -25.11 8.91
N ARG A 65 10.80 -25.11 7.62
CA ARG A 65 11.66 -25.55 6.53
C ARG A 65 12.37 -24.35 5.88
N PRO A 66 13.68 -24.17 6.06
CA PRO A 66 14.40 -22.97 5.62
C PRO A 66 14.32 -22.71 4.11
N ALA A 67 14.27 -23.75 3.30
CA ALA A 67 14.15 -23.62 1.85
C ALA A 67 12.86 -22.88 1.42
N TRP A 68 11.73 -23.19 2.07
CA TRP A 68 10.46 -22.52 1.80
C TRP A 68 10.42 -21.09 2.34
N VAL A 69 11.10 -20.83 3.47
CA VAL A 69 11.32 -19.48 3.97
C VAL A 69 12.10 -18.65 2.97
N ALA A 70 13.19 -19.19 2.42
CA ALA A 70 13.98 -18.52 1.38
C ALA A 70 13.14 -18.25 0.11
N ALA A 71 12.30 -19.21 -0.29
CA ALA A 71 11.37 -19.03 -1.40
C ALA A 71 10.35 -17.92 -1.13
N ALA A 72 9.75 -17.88 0.07
CA ALA A 72 8.84 -16.80 0.49
C ALA A 72 9.55 -15.43 0.46
N MET A 73 10.75 -15.34 1.02
CA MET A 73 11.55 -14.10 1.00
C MET A 73 11.89 -13.65 -0.44
N SER A 74 12.17 -14.61 -1.35
CA SER A 74 12.38 -14.30 -2.77
C SER A 74 11.12 -13.71 -3.42
N MET A 75 9.92 -14.23 -3.07
CA MET A 75 8.65 -13.63 -3.51
C MET A 75 8.50 -12.21 -2.98
N HIS A 76 8.87 -11.96 -1.71
CA HIS A 76 8.82 -10.60 -1.17
C HIS A 76 9.80 -9.64 -1.89
N GLY A 77 11.00 -10.10 -2.22
CA GLY A 77 11.94 -9.36 -3.08
C GLY A 77 11.38 -9.08 -4.49
N LEU A 78 10.73 -10.08 -5.10
CA LEU A 78 10.05 -9.92 -6.38
C LEU A 78 8.92 -8.89 -6.31
N MET A 79 8.14 -8.90 -5.23
CA MET A 79 7.10 -7.89 -4.97
C MET A 79 7.68 -6.48 -4.98
N VAL A 80 8.84 -6.27 -4.35
CA VAL A 80 9.53 -4.96 -4.36
C VAL A 80 9.96 -4.59 -5.78
N ALA A 81 10.59 -5.51 -6.51
CA ALA A 81 11.06 -5.25 -7.87
C ALA A 81 9.90 -4.86 -8.81
N VAL A 82 8.79 -5.60 -8.77
CA VAL A 82 7.59 -5.31 -9.58
C VAL A 82 6.94 -3.98 -9.15
N SER A 83 6.92 -3.68 -7.85
CA SER A 83 6.36 -2.42 -7.33
C SER A 83 7.19 -1.21 -7.79
N VAL A 84 8.52 -1.31 -7.77
CA VAL A 84 9.42 -0.27 -8.28
C VAL A 84 9.25 -0.08 -9.80
N TRP A 85 9.17 -1.18 -10.56
CA TRP A 85 8.90 -1.13 -11.99
C TRP A 85 7.56 -0.45 -12.29
N ARG A 86 6.49 -0.81 -11.59
CA ARG A 86 5.18 -0.19 -11.71
C ARG A 86 5.23 1.31 -11.40
N TRP A 87 5.88 1.69 -10.31
CA TRP A 87 6.03 3.10 -9.92
C TRP A 87 6.80 3.88 -10.98
N ARG A 88 7.86 3.30 -11.55
CA ARG A 88 8.59 3.89 -12.66
C ARG A 88 7.69 4.14 -13.87
N LEU A 89 6.83 3.17 -14.26
CA LEU A 89 5.89 3.36 -15.37
C LEU A 89 4.97 4.57 -15.15
N LEU A 90 4.50 4.78 -13.92
CA LEU A 90 3.65 5.91 -13.59
C LEU A 90 4.41 7.25 -13.65
N LEU A 91 5.66 7.28 -13.20
CA LEU A 91 6.53 8.45 -13.30
C LEU A 91 6.88 8.78 -14.75
N ASP A 92 7.26 7.77 -15.53
CA ASP A 92 7.60 7.93 -16.95
C ASP A 92 6.37 8.41 -17.76
N ALA A 93 5.15 8.00 -17.39
CA ALA A 93 3.91 8.49 -17.99
C ALA A 93 3.71 10.01 -17.77
N GLN A 94 4.23 10.54 -16.68
CA GLN A 94 4.24 11.97 -16.35
C GLN A 94 5.53 12.67 -16.80
N GLN A 95 6.39 11.99 -17.58
CA GLN A 95 7.68 12.50 -18.08
C GLN A 95 8.71 12.79 -16.95
N ILE A 96 8.53 12.18 -15.79
CA ILE A 96 9.43 12.32 -14.66
C ILE A 96 10.43 11.15 -14.69
N ARG A 97 11.70 11.47 -14.88
CA ARG A 97 12.79 10.48 -14.96
C ARG A 97 13.52 10.39 -13.62
N VAL A 98 13.42 9.25 -12.97
CA VAL A 98 14.16 8.94 -11.74
C VAL A 98 14.95 7.65 -11.95
N PRO A 99 16.23 7.58 -11.60
CA PRO A 99 17.02 6.36 -11.70
C PRO A 99 16.38 5.20 -10.90
N VAL A 100 16.36 3.98 -11.48
CA VAL A 100 15.77 2.79 -10.85
C VAL A 100 16.36 2.55 -9.46
N ARG A 101 17.68 2.75 -9.30
CA ARG A 101 18.35 2.62 -8.01
C ARG A 101 17.72 3.53 -6.95
N ALA A 102 17.52 4.80 -7.27
CA ALA A 102 16.92 5.77 -6.34
C ALA A 102 15.47 5.38 -5.98
N LEU A 103 14.68 4.88 -6.97
CA LEU A 103 13.33 4.38 -6.73
C LEU A 103 13.34 3.14 -5.83
N THR A 104 14.28 2.21 -6.04
CA THR A 104 14.43 1.00 -5.22
C THR A 104 14.80 1.34 -3.78
N GLU A 105 15.76 2.24 -3.60
CA GLU A 105 16.17 2.72 -2.28
C GLU A 105 15.02 3.44 -1.57
N SER A 106 14.28 4.32 -2.28
CA SER A 106 13.12 5.01 -1.74
C SER A 106 12.01 4.04 -1.34
N PHE A 107 11.71 3.07 -2.21
CA PHE A 107 10.67 2.07 -1.95
C PHE A 107 11.01 1.18 -0.74
N TRP A 108 12.28 0.78 -0.60
CA TRP A 108 12.71 -0.05 0.53
C TRP A 108 12.66 0.71 1.86
N VAL A 109 13.08 1.97 1.86
CA VAL A 109 12.90 2.88 3.02
C VAL A 109 11.41 3.07 3.32
N ALA A 110 10.57 3.22 2.30
CA ALA A 110 9.12 3.32 2.47
C ALA A 110 8.52 2.06 3.12
N LEU A 111 8.99 0.86 2.74
CA LEU A 111 8.58 -0.40 3.39
C LEU A 111 8.94 -0.42 4.87
N PHE A 112 10.14 0.03 5.24
CA PHE A 112 10.52 0.13 6.64
C PHE A 112 9.56 1.02 7.42
N PHE A 113 9.30 2.22 6.93
CA PHE A 113 8.37 3.13 7.61
C PHE A 113 6.93 2.60 7.66
N ASN A 114 6.45 1.92 6.62
CA ASN A 114 5.13 1.30 6.62
C ASN A 114 5.00 0.17 7.65
N ASN A 115 6.08 -0.58 7.91
CA ASN A 115 6.04 -1.72 8.83
C ASN A 115 6.31 -1.33 10.30
N PHE A 116 7.04 -0.25 10.55
CA PHE A 116 7.44 0.13 11.91
C PHE A 116 6.72 1.36 12.45
N LEU A 117 6.13 2.20 11.61
CA LEU A 117 5.29 3.30 12.07
C LEU A 117 3.83 2.84 12.26
N PRO A 118 3.11 3.41 13.25
CA PRO A 118 1.70 3.09 13.48
C PRO A 118 0.76 3.70 12.42
N SER A 119 1.26 3.94 11.23
CA SER A 119 0.55 4.57 10.12
C SER A 119 0.93 3.90 8.79
N ASN A 120 -0.07 3.41 8.06
CA ASN A 120 0.11 2.85 6.71
C ASN A 120 0.47 3.90 5.64
N ILE A 121 0.65 5.18 6.04
CA ILE A 121 0.95 6.31 5.16
C ILE A 121 2.43 6.72 5.24
N GLY A 122 3.17 6.26 6.26
CA GLY A 122 4.56 6.67 6.50
C GLY A 122 5.48 6.45 5.30
N GLY A 123 5.36 5.32 4.64
CA GLY A 123 6.13 5.03 3.44
C GLY A 123 5.76 5.88 2.22
N ASP A 124 4.48 6.29 2.10
CA ASP A 124 4.09 7.19 1.01
C ASP A 124 4.71 8.57 1.17
N VAL A 125 4.80 9.05 2.41
CA VAL A 125 5.47 10.33 2.70
C VAL A 125 6.93 10.30 2.20
N VAL A 126 7.64 9.18 2.41
CA VAL A 126 8.99 9.00 1.88
C VAL A 126 9.00 9.04 0.35
N ARG A 127 8.13 8.27 -0.31
CA ARG A 127 8.03 8.21 -1.77
C ARG A 127 7.70 9.58 -2.37
N ILE A 128 6.77 10.32 -1.76
CA ILE A 128 6.40 11.69 -2.18
C ILE A 128 7.59 12.63 -1.99
N ALA A 129 8.26 12.61 -0.85
CA ALA A 129 9.41 13.47 -0.57
C ALA A 129 10.56 13.25 -1.57
N ASP A 130 10.90 11.98 -1.83
CA ASP A 130 11.99 11.60 -2.73
C ASP A 130 11.68 11.94 -4.20
N THR A 131 10.40 12.00 -4.60
CA THR A 131 9.99 12.31 -5.98
C THR A 131 9.49 13.73 -6.19
N ALA A 132 9.26 14.51 -5.14
CA ALA A 132 8.78 15.89 -5.25
C ALA A 132 9.70 16.80 -6.05
N ARG A 133 11.03 16.70 -5.82
CA ARG A 133 12.03 17.48 -6.58
C ARG A 133 12.06 17.10 -8.07
N PRO A 134 12.24 15.83 -8.47
CA PRO A 134 12.18 15.42 -9.87
C PRO A 134 10.86 15.75 -10.55
N ALA A 135 9.75 15.74 -9.81
CA ALA A 135 8.41 16.08 -10.31
C ALA A 135 8.20 17.59 -10.46
N GLY A 136 9.05 18.43 -9.86
CA GLY A 136 8.86 19.87 -9.80
C GLY A 136 7.64 20.32 -8.98
N SER A 137 6.89 19.38 -8.41
CA SER A 137 5.67 19.64 -7.63
C SER A 137 5.40 18.52 -6.63
N LYS A 138 5.22 18.91 -5.37
CA LYS A 138 4.79 17.98 -4.30
C LYS A 138 3.38 17.45 -4.56
N THR A 139 2.49 18.27 -5.10
CA THR A 139 1.13 17.87 -5.46
C THR A 139 1.13 16.81 -6.55
N LEU A 140 1.95 16.97 -7.61
CA LEU A 140 2.09 15.97 -8.67
C LEU A 140 2.65 14.65 -8.14
N ALA A 141 3.71 14.68 -7.32
CA ALA A 141 4.26 13.49 -6.69
C ALA A 141 3.20 12.77 -5.82
N THR A 142 2.43 13.53 -5.03
CA THR A 142 1.33 12.99 -4.22
C THR A 142 0.26 12.33 -5.10
N THR A 143 -0.13 12.97 -6.20
CA THR A 143 -1.13 12.44 -7.12
C THR A 143 -0.68 11.11 -7.74
N ILE A 144 0.60 11.01 -8.15
CA ILE A 144 1.15 9.76 -8.71
C ILE A 144 1.12 8.62 -7.67
N VAL A 145 1.50 8.90 -6.43
CA VAL A 145 1.44 7.89 -5.34
C VAL A 145 -0.01 7.50 -5.05
N LEU A 146 -0.95 8.45 -5.11
CA LEU A 146 -2.38 8.16 -4.94
C LEU A 146 -2.92 7.28 -6.08
N VAL A 147 -2.58 7.56 -7.34
CA VAL A 147 -2.94 6.72 -8.49
C VAL A 147 -2.36 5.31 -8.32
N ASP A 148 -1.10 5.18 -7.89
CA ASP A 148 -0.46 3.89 -7.60
C ASP A 148 -1.23 3.09 -6.53
N ARG A 149 -1.72 3.75 -5.48
CA ARG A 149 -2.57 3.13 -4.45
C ARG A 149 -3.93 2.69 -4.97
N VAL A 150 -4.58 3.52 -5.78
CA VAL A 150 -5.87 3.16 -6.41
C VAL A 150 -5.72 1.92 -7.29
N LEU A 151 -4.70 1.88 -8.14
CA LEU A 151 -4.41 0.70 -8.97
C LEU A 151 -4.09 -0.54 -8.12
N GLY A 152 -3.35 -0.36 -7.01
CA GLY A 152 -3.07 -1.42 -6.05
C GLY A 152 -4.34 -1.98 -5.39
N LEU A 153 -5.28 -1.11 -5.00
CA LEU A 153 -6.56 -1.51 -4.42
C LEU A 153 -7.45 -2.23 -5.45
N LEU A 154 -7.50 -1.74 -6.68
CA LEU A 154 -8.21 -2.42 -7.77
C LEU A 154 -7.69 -3.83 -8.02
N ALA A 155 -6.37 -3.98 -8.08
CA ALA A 155 -5.73 -5.29 -8.24
C ALA A 155 -6.03 -6.20 -7.05
N LEU A 156 -6.02 -5.67 -5.83
CA LEU A 156 -6.34 -6.40 -4.60
C LEU A 156 -7.77 -6.95 -4.64
N LEU A 157 -8.75 -6.11 -4.99
CA LEU A 157 -10.14 -6.52 -5.13
C LEU A 157 -10.31 -7.54 -6.27
N SER A 158 -9.62 -7.34 -7.41
CA SER A 158 -9.66 -8.26 -8.55
C SER A 158 -9.11 -9.64 -8.21
N VAL A 159 -7.97 -9.72 -7.52
CA VAL A 159 -7.39 -10.99 -7.09
C VAL A 159 -8.28 -11.67 -6.04
N GLY A 160 -8.85 -10.91 -5.11
CA GLY A 160 -9.83 -11.41 -4.14
C GLY A 160 -11.07 -11.99 -4.80
N ALA A 161 -11.61 -11.31 -5.83
CA ALA A 161 -12.76 -11.78 -6.60
C ALA A 161 -12.44 -13.06 -7.37
N LEU A 162 -11.29 -13.13 -8.06
CA LEU A 162 -10.83 -14.33 -8.75
C LEU A 162 -10.62 -15.51 -7.77
N GLY A 163 -10.05 -15.24 -6.60
CA GLY A 163 -9.92 -16.23 -5.53
C GLY A 163 -11.27 -16.74 -5.05
N ALA A 164 -12.26 -15.85 -4.84
CA ALA A 164 -13.61 -16.19 -4.42
C ALA A 164 -14.33 -17.07 -5.46
N MET A 165 -14.24 -16.71 -6.73
CA MET A 165 -14.78 -17.51 -7.84
C MET A 165 -14.11 -18.90 -7.89
N GLY A 166 -12.78 -18.94 -7.75
CA GLY A 166 -12.03 -20.21 -7.70
C GLY A 166 -12.41 -21.08 -6.49
N ALA A 167 -12.57 -20.49 -5.29
CA ALA A 167 -13.00 -21.23 -4.10
C ALA A 167 -14.39 -21.86 -4.28
N ARG A 168 -15.31 -21.08 -4.86
CA ARG A 168 -16.67 -21.55 -5.18
C ARG A 168 -16.66 -22.72 -6.19
N SER A 169 -15.80 -22.67 -7.22
CA SER A 169 -15.66 -23.76 -8.19
C SER A 169 -15.12 -25.05 -7.57
N LEU A 170 -14.42 -24.94 -6.43
CA LEU A 170 -13.94 -26.08 -5.62
C LEU A 170 -14.94 -26.54 -4.56
N GLY A 171 -16.16 -26.00 -4.56
CA GLY A 171 -17.21 -26.35 -3.58
C GLY A 171 -17.05 -25.67 -2.22
N VAL A 172 -16.15 -24.71 -2.08
CA VAL A 172 -15.96 -23.93 -0.86
C VAL A 172 -16.79 -22.65 -0.96
N ASP A 173 -17.95 -22.64 -0.31
CA ASP A 173 -18.79 -21.44 -0.24
C ASP A 173 -18.39 -20.57 0.95
N ILE A 174 -18.02 -19.33 0.66
CA ILE A 174 -17.66 -18.34 1.65
C ILE A 174 -18.71 -17.23 1.60
N PRO A 175 -19.55 -17.10 2.66
CA PRO A 175 -20.60 -16.10 2.69
C PRO A 175 -20.09 -14.68 2.41
N GLY A 176 -20.79 -13.95 1.56
CA GLY A 176 -20.49 -12.56 1.27
C GLY A 176 -19.43 -12.32 0.18
N THR A 177 -18.81 -13.36 -0.40
CA THR A 177 -17.82 -13.18 -1.48
C THR A 177 -18.40 -12.53 -2.73
N ILE A 178 -19.70 -12.67 -2.99
CA ILE A 178 -20.39 -11.98 -4.07
C ILE A 178 -20.21 -10.45 -4.00
N TRP A 179 -20.18 -9.88 -2.79
CA TRP A 179 -19.96 -8.45 -2.60
C TRP A 179 -18.54 -8.03 -2.94
N ILE A 180 -17.54 -8.92 -2.79
CA ILE A 180 -16.17 -8.69 -3.23
C ILE A 180 -16.12 -8.63 -4.76
N GLU A 181 -16.80 -9.56 -5.44
CA GLU A 181 -16.88 -9.62 -6.91
C GLU A 181 -17.58 -8.38 -7.47
N VAL A 182 -18.75 -8.03 -6.93
CA VAL A 182 -19.52 -6.84 -7.33
C VAL A 182 -18.72 -5.57 -7.04
N GLY A 183 -18.09 -5.48 -5.85
CA GLY A 183 -17.24 -4.34 -5.48
C GLY A 183 -16.02 -4.19 -6.39
N ALA A 184 -15.38 -5.29 -6.79
CA ALA A 184 -14.26 -5.28 -7.72
C ALA A 184 -14.68 -4.76 -9.10
N LEU A 185 -15.79 -5.26 -9.64
CA LEU A 185 -16.34 -4.81 -10.93
C LEU A 185 -16.76 -3.34 -10.89
N ALA A 186 -17.45 -2.91 -9.84
CA ALA A 186 -17.86 -1.53 -9.66
C ALA A 186 -16.65 -0.59 -9.55
N ALA A 187 -15.63 -0.95 -8.75
CA ALA A 187 -14.41 -0.16 -8.59
C ALA A 187 -13.62 -0.07 -9.90
N LEU A 188 -13.51 -1.18 -10.63
CA LEU A 188 -12.84 -1.20 -11.94
C LEU A 188 -13.60 -0.32 -12.94
N GLY A 189 -14.93 -0.47 -13.03
CA GLY A 189 -15.77 0.35 -13.89
C GLY A 189 -15.66 1.85 -13.57
N LEU A 190 -15.73 2.21 -12.30
CA LEU A 190 -15.54 3.60 -11.84
C LEU A 190 -14.16 4.14 -12.22
N CYS A 191 -13.11 3.33 -12.02
CA CYS A 191 -11.75 3.73 -12.38
C CYS A 191 -11.62 3.99 -13.87
N VAL A 192 -12.11 3.09 -14.72
CA VAL A 192 -12.13 3.27 -16.19
C VAL A 192 -12.87 4.54 -16.57
N LEU A 193 -14.05 4.77 -15.99
CA LEU A 193 -14.84 5.97 -16.25
C LEU A 193 -14.09 7.25 -15.86
N LEU A 194 -13.44 7.30 -14.70
CA LEU A 194 -12.69 8.48 -14.25
C LEU A 194 -11.44 8.75 -15.08
N PHE A 195 -10.75 7.72 -15.56
CA PHE A 195 -9.54 7.91 -16.39
C PHE A 195 -9.86 8.26 -17.84
N PHE A 196 -10.91 7.65 -18.44
CA PHE A 196 -11.16 7.75 -19.87
C PHE A 196 -12.36 8.64 -20.25
N THR A 197 -13.16 9.12 -19.27
CA THR A 197 -14.32 9.96 -19.54
C THR A 197 -14.17 11.34 -18.90
N PRO A 198 -13.64 12.34 -19.62
CA PRO A 198 -13.42 13.70 -19.07
C PRO A 198 -14.67 14.33 -18.50
N THR A 199 -15.83 14.11 -19.14
CA THR A 199 -17.11 14.67 -18.71
C THR A 199 -17.52 14.16 -17.32
N LEU A 200 -17.42 12.85 -17.07
CA LEU A 200 -17.73 12.27 -15.75
C LEU A 200 -16.72 12.69 -14.69
N ARG A 201 -15.45 12.77 -15.06
CA ARG A 201 -14.41 13.28 -14.17
C ARG A 201 -14.68 14.73 -13.75
N ASN A 202 -15.00 15.61 -14.69
CA ASN A 202 -15.34 17.01 -14.41
C ASN A 202 -16.58 17.11 -13.53
N LEU A 203 -17.58 16.27 -13.76
CA LEU A 203 -18.76 16.19 -12.89
C LEU A 203 -18.41 15.74 -11.48
N ALA A 204 -17.55 14.74 -11.33
CA ALA A 204 -17.09 14.23 -10.02
C ALA A 204 -16.30 15.28 -9.21
N PHE A 205 -15.53 16.15 -9.89
CA PHE A 205 -14.77 17.21 -9.23
C PHE A 205 -15.54 18.54 -9.08
N LYS A 206 -16.73 18.67 -9.68
CA LYS A 206 -17.57 19.88 -9.56
C LYS A 206 -17.84 20.33 -8.11
N PRO A 207 -18.15 19.44 -7.15
CA PRO A 207 -18.32 19.84 -5.76
C PRO A 207 -17.07 20.44 -5.12
N LEU A 208 -15.88 19.94 -5.49
CA LEU A 208 -14.61 20.45 -4.98
C LEU A 208 -14.28 21.84 -5.54
N HIS A 209 -14.64 22.10 -6.80
CA HIS A 209 -14.53 23.45 -7.38
C HIS A 209 -15.54 24.42 -6.75
N ALA A 210 -16.71 23.95 -6.33
CA ALA A 210 -17.74 24.78 -5.66
C ALA A 210 -17.36 25.28 -4.27
N VAL A 211 -16.34 24.66 -3.63
CA VAL A 211 -15.79 25.12 -2.34
C VAL A 211 -15.15 26.51 -2.46
N GLY A 212 -14.72 26.92 -3.66
CA GLY A 212 -14.21 28.28 -3.95
C GLY A 212 -12.87 28.64 -3.32
N HIS A 213 -12.19 27.71 -2.65
CA HIS A 213 -10.91 27.98 -2.00
C HIS A 213 -9.75 27.82 -3.02
N PRO A 214 -8.90 28.85 -3.25
CA PRO A 214 -7.85 28.81 -4.27
C PRO A 214 -6.89 27.62 -4.15
N TRP A 215 -6.51 27.26 -2.92
CA TRP A 215 -5.64 26.14 -2.61
C TRP A 215 -6.25 24.78 -3.03
N ILE A 216 -7.57 24.58 -2.91
CA ILE A 216 -8.28 23.38 -3.36
C ILE A 216 -8.34 23.35 -4.88
N ALA A 217 -8.68 24.48 -5.51
CA ALA A 217 -8.81 24.60 -6.95
C ALA A 217 -7.48 24.24 -7.66
N GLU A 218 -6.33 24.73 -7.17
CA GLU A 218 -5.00 24.42 -7.70
C GLU A 218 -4.71 22.91 -7.63
N ARG A 219 -4.99 22.26 -6.50
CA ARG A 219 -4.74 20.82 -6.33
C ARG A 219 -5.65 19.96 -7.19
N VAL A 220 -6.92 20.35 -7.32
CA VAL A 220 -7.87 19.68 -8.21
C VAL A 220 -7.44 19.84 -9.67
N ALA A 221 -6.94 21.01 -10.08
CA ALA A 221 -6.41 21.22 -11.42
C ALA A 221 -5.21 20.30 -11.74
N VAL A 222 -4.24 20.21 -10.80
CA VAL A 222 -3.09 19.29 -10.95
C VAL A 222 -3.55 17.82 -11.01
N LEU A 223 -4.53 17.43 -10.19
CA LEU A 223 -5.09 16.08 -10.22
C LEU A 223 -5.76 15.79 -11.56
N GLN A 224 -6.60 16.71 -12.06
CA GLN A 224 -7.28 16.56 -13.35
C GLN A 224 -6.28 16.46 -14.50
N GLU A 225 -5.27 17.36 -14.55
CA GLU A 225 -4.24 17.31 -15.57
C GLU A 225 -3.43 16.00 -15.54
N THR A 226 -3.11 15.52 -14.34
CA THR A 226 -2.40 14.24 -14.16
C THR A 226 -3.22 13.06 -14.67
N LEU A 227 -4.53 13.03 -14.37
CA LEU A 227 -5.43 12.01 -14.88
C LEU A 227 -5.60 12.10 -16.40
N ASP A 228 -5.63 13.30 -16.99
CA ASP A 228 -5.66 13.51 -18.43
C ASP A 228 -4.41 12.95 -19.11
N ARG A 229 -3.25 13.20 -18.55
CA ARG A 229 -1.98 12.66 -19.06
C ARG A 229 -1.95 11.13 -19.02
N PHE A 230 -2.46 10.52 -17.94
CA PHE A 230 -2.61 9.08 -17.85
C PHE A 230 -3.61 8.54 -18.88
N GLY A 231 -4.76 9.20 -19.07
CA GLY A 231 -5.75 8.81 -20.07
C GLY A 231 -5.21 8.80 -21.49
N ARG A 232 -4.23 9.67 -21.80
CA ARG A 232 -3.51 9.71 -23.10
C ARG A 232 -2.44 8.62 -23.23
N ARG A 233 -2.10 7.91 -22.16
CA ARG A 233 -1.11 6.82 -22.14
C ARG A 233 -1.69 5.53 -21.57
N PRO A 234 -2.69 4.95 -22.25
CA PRO A 234 -3.42 3.77 -21.75
C PRO A 234 -2.51 2.56 -21.53
N THR A 235 -1.44 2.43 -22.33
CA THR A 235 -0.46 1.33 -22.18
C THR A 235 0.32 1.41 -20.86
N ALA A 236 0.65 2.62 -20.38
CA ALA A 236 1.31 2.81 -19.10
C ALA A 236 0.36 2.47 -17.92
N LEU A 237 -0.91 2.87 -18.01
CA LEU A 237 -1.93 2.49 -17.02
C LEU A 237 -2.19 0.99 -17.00
N ALA A 238 -2.35 0.37 -18.19
CA ALA A 238 -2.54 -1.07 -18.31
C ALA A 238 -1.32 -1.84 -17.75
N GLY A 239 -0.10 -1.40 -18.07
CA GLY A 239 1.13 -1.96 -17.51
C GLY A 239 1.21 -1.80 -15.99
N ALA A 240 0.83 -0.63 -15.45
CA ALA A 240 0.80 -0.39 -14.02
C ALA A 240 -0.27 -1.23 -13.31
N LEU A 241 -1.45 -1.41 -13.90
CA LEU A 241 -2.50 -2.29 -13.38
C LEU A 241 -2.05 -3.76 -13.42
N ALA A 242 -1.48 -4.21 -14.55
CA ALA A 242 -0.92 -5.56 -14.66
C ALA A 242 0.17 -5.80 -13.60
N GLY A 243 1.08 -4.85 -13.42
CA GLY A 243 2.06 -4.90 -12.35
C GLY A 243 1.43 -4.96 -10.95
N ALA A 244 0.33 -4.23 -10.73
CA ALA A 244 -0.40 -4.30 -9.47
C ALA A 244 -1.02 -5.69 -9.24
N VAL A 245 -1.60 -6.32 -10.26
CA VAL A 245 -2.14 -7.69 -10.20
C VAL A 245 -1.02 -8.70 -9.92
N ILE A 246 0.13 -8.56 -10.60
CA ILE A 246 1.31 -9.40 -10.34
C ILE A 246 1.76 -9.26 -8.88
N VAL A 247 1.86 -8.04 -8.36
CA VAL A 247 2.21 -7.79 -6.94
C VAL A 247 1.26 -8.54 -6.01
N GLN A 248 -0.06 -8.47 -6.25
CA GLN A 248 -1.03 -9.19 -5.40
C GLN A 248 -0.89 -10.70 -5.51
N GLY A 249 -0.69 -11.23 -6.71
CA GLY A 249 -0.41 -12.66 -6.92
C GLY A 249 0.87 -13.12 -6.20
N VAL A 250 1.91 -12.30 -6.23
CA VAL A 250 3.18 -12.56 -5.53
C VAL A 250 2.98 -12.54 -4.01
N ILE A 251 2.15 -11.63 -3.47
CA ILE A 251 1.83 -11.60 -2.04
C ILE A 251 1.03 -12.84 -1.64
N VAL A 252 0.07 -13.27 -2.45
CA VAL A 252 -0.67 -14.53 -2.24
C VAL A 252 0.30 -15.71 -2.23
N ALA A 253 1.22 -15.80 -3.19
CA ALA A 253 2.26 -16.83 -3.24
C ALA A 253 3.19 -16.78 -2.02
N PHE A 254 3.58 -15.58 -1.57
CA PHE A 254 4.36 -15.39 -0.34
C PHE A 254 3.71 -16.07 0.87
N TYR A 255 2.41 -15.83 1.10
CA TYR A 255 1.70 -16.44 2.23
C TYR A 255 1.49 -17.94 2.06
N ALA A 256 1.24 -18.43 0.84
CA ALA A 256 1.16 -19.87 0.56
C ALA A 256 2.52 -20.56 0.82
N LEU A 257 3.65 -19.97 0.40
CA LEU A 257 4.99 -20.48 0.68
C LEU A 257 5.35 -20.38 2.17
N THR A 258 4.88 -19.34 2.85
CA THR A 258 5.02 -19.22 4.32
C THR A 258 4.27 -20.36 5.03
N ALA A 259 3.05 -20.68 4.60
CA ALA A 259 2.31 -21.83 5.11
C ALA A 259 3.06 -23.15 4.85
N GLN A 260 3.57 -23.32 3.62
CA GLN A 260 4.35 -24.50 3.24
C GLN A 260 5.65 -24.65 4.05
N SER A 261 6.27 -23.54 4.48
CA SER A 261 7.43 -23.56 5.36
C SER A 261 7.13 -24.15 6.74
N LEU A 262 5.89 -24.08 7.16
CA LEU A 262 5.36 -24.65 8.43
C LEU A 262 4.71 -26.04 8.22
N ALA A 263 4.92 -26.67 7.05
CA ALA A 263 4.30 -27.93 6.64
C ALA A 263 2.74 -27.85 6.58
N ILE A 264 2.18 -26.63 6.40
CA ILE A 264 0.75 -26.41 6.26
C ILE A 264 0.42 -26.29 4.78
N SER A 265 -0.51 -27.14 4.29
CA SER A 265 -0.99 -27.10 2.91
C SER A 265 -2.10 -26.05 2.77
N LEU A 266 -1.75 -24.87 2.26
CA LEU A 266 -2.69 -23.80 1.93
C LEU A 266 -2.79 -23.67 0.40
N PRO A 267 -3.90 -24.11 -0.23
CA PRO A 267 -4.06 -23.98 -1.68
C PRO A 267 -4.05 -22.52 -2.12
N LEU A 268 -3.42 -22.22 -3.25
CA LEU A 268 -3.30 -20.86 -3.78
C LEU A 268 -4.66 -20.17 -3.97
N VAL A 269 -5.68 -20.92 -4.36
CA VAL A 269 -7.05 -20.39 -4.51
C VAL A 269 -7.60 -19.90 -3.18
N MET A 270 -7.41 -20.66 -2.11
CA MET A 270 -7.85 -20.26 -0.75
C MET A 270 -7.03 -19.06 -0.23
N ALA A 271 -5.71 -19.07 -0.47
CA ALA A 271 -4.86 -17.93 -0.18
C ALA A 271 -5.28 -16.68 -0.98
N GLY A 272 -5.77 -16.87 -2.23
CA GLY A 272 -6.28 -15.82 -3.11
C GLY A 272 -7.54 -15.11 -2.59
N VAL A 273 -8.32 -15.73 -1.70
CA VAL A 273 -9.42 -15.07 -0.98
C VAL A 273 -8.93 -14.47 0.32
N LEU A 274 -8.27 -15.30 1.12
CA LEU A 274 -7.82 -14.96 2.46
C LEU A 274 -6.94 -13.70 2.49
N VAL A 275 -5.90 -13.68 1.65
CA VAL A 275 -4.88 -12.63 1.70
C VAL A 275 -5.44 -11.27 1.29
N PRO A 276 -6.19 -11.12 0.17
CA PRO A 276 -6.81 -9.84 -0.18
C PRO A 276 -7.78 -9.33 0.88
N VAL A 277 -8.62 -10.20 1.45
CA VAL A 277 -9.55 -9.80 2.53
C VAL A 277 -8.78 -9.31 3.76
N ALA A 278 -7.73 -10.03 4.16
CA ALA A 278 -6.89 -9.62 5.28
C ALA A 278 -6.23 -8.26 5.02
N LEU A 279 -5.70 -8.02 3.81
CA LEU A 279 -5.06 -6.76 3.44
C LEU A 279 -6.06 -5.59 3.39
N VAL A 280 -7.28 -5.80 2.88
CA VAL A 280 -8.33 -4.76 2.88
C VAL A 280 -8.68 -4.37 4.32
N LEU A 281 -8.93 -5.34 5.19
CA LEU A 281 -9.27 -5.08 6.59
C LEU A 281 -8.11 -4.45 7.37
N GLN A 282 -6.87 -4.79 7.03
CA GLN A 282 -5.66 -4.19 7.58
C GLN A 282 -5.49 -2.71 7.18
N MET A 283 -6.05 -2.28 6.03
CA MET A 283 -6.04 -0.87 5.62
C MET A 283 -6.94 0.01 6.49
N MET A 284 -7.91 -0.58 7.20
CA MET A 284 -8.76 0.15 8.14
C MET A 284 -7.90 0.64 9.32
N PRO A 285 -8.03 1.90 9.74
CA PRO A 285 -7.17 2.50 10.80
C PRO A 285 -7.58 2.04 12.22
N VAL A 286 -7.96 0.78 12.38
CA VAL A 286 -8.46 0.18 13.65
C VAL A 286 -7.33 -0.45 14.46
N SER A 287 -6.26 -0.93 13.80
CA SER A 287 -5.15 -1.63 14.45
C SER A 287 -3.80 -1.05 14.02
N ILE A 288 -2.75 -1.33 14.78
CA ILE A 288 -1.39 -0.98 14.40
C ILE A 288 -0.84 -2.06 13.49
N ASN A 289 -0.51 -1.70 12.26
CA ASN A 289 0.05 -2.60 11.24
C ASN A 289 -0.73 -3.92 11.04
N GLY A 290 -2.05 -3.90 11.31
CA GLY A 290 -2.92 -5.07 11.16
C GLY A 290 -2.79 -6.13 12.24
N PHE A 291 -1.96 -5.92 13.28
CA PHE A 291 -1.87 -6.87 14.38
C PHE A 291 -3.22 -7.12 15.07
N GLY A 292 -3.55 -8.36 15.30
CA GLY A 292 -4.83 -8.82 15.83
C GLY A 292 -5.89 -8.99 14.73
N VAL A 293 -6.08 -8.01 13.86
CA VAL A 293 -7.05 -8.07 12.74
C VAL A 293 -6.67 -9.15 11.74
N ARG A 294 -5.40 -9.19 11.33
CA ARG A 294 -4.91 -10.19 10.38
C ARG A 294 -5.00 -11.60 10.97
N GLU A 295 -4.57 -11.80 12.21
CA GLU A 295 -4.65 -13.07 12.92
C GLU A 295 -6.09 -13.55 13.02
N ALA A 296 -7.04 -12.65 13.32
CA ALA A 296 -8.47 -12.98 13.39
C ALA A 296 -9.02 -13.39 12.00
N VAL A 297 -8.66 -12.66 10.94
CA VAL A 297 -9.07 -13.01 9.57
C VAL A 297 -8.48 -14.34 9.14
N PHE A 298 -7.19 -14.57 9.39
CA PHE A 298 -6.54 -15.83 9.08
C PHE A 298 -7.21 -16.98 9.81
N SER A 299 -7.47 -16.84 11.12
CA SER A 299 -8.17 -17.86 11.93
C SER A 299 -9.57 -18.15 11.40
N PHE A 300 -10.34 -17.12 11.04
CA PHE A 300 -11.67 -17.26 10.47
C PHE A 300 -11.68 -18.11 9.18
N PHE A 301 -10.76 -17.81 8.26
CA PHE A 301 -10.67 -18.53 6.99
C PHE A 301 -10.07 -19.93 7.14
N PHE A 302 -9.03 -20.09 7.97
CA PHE A 302 -8.39 -21.38 8.18
C PHE A 302 -9.37 -22.42 8.74
N VAL A 303 -10.17 -22.01 9.73
CA VAL A 303 -11.23 -22.90 10.28
C VAL A 303 -12.21 -23.32 9.19
N ARG A 304 -12.62 -22.42 8.29
CA ARG A 304 -13.49 -22.74 7.15
C ARG A 304 -12.83 -23.65 6.11
N PHE A 305 -11.51 -23.59 6.01
CA PHE A 305 -10.74 -24.48 5.13
C PHE A 305 -10.38 -25.82 5.79
N GLY A 306 -10.89 -26.08 7.02
CA GLY A 306 -10.59 -27.29 7.76
C GLY A 306 -9.19 -27.31 8.40
N LEU A 307 -8.55 -26.13 8.50
CA LEU A 307 -7.24 -25.94 9.12
C LEU A 307 -7.40 -25.41 10.55
N GLY A 308 -6.44 -25.70 11.43
CA GLY A 308 -6.48 -25.26 12.83
C GLY A 308 -6.21 -23.75 13.00
N VAL A 309 -6.70 -23.18 14.09
CA VAL A 309 -6.44 -21.78 14.49
C VAL A 309 -4.93 -21.56 14.72
N GLU A 310 -4.25 -22.54 15.31
CA GLU A 310 -2.80 -22.51 15.55
C GLU A 310 -2.02 -22.34 14.24
N ALA A 311 -2.43 -23.06 13.20
CA ALA A 311 -1.84 -22.95 11.87
C ALA A 311 -2.03 -21.54 11.28
N ALA A 312 -3.21 -20.95 11.44
CA ALA A 312 -3.52 -19.60 11.01
C ALA A 312 -2.62 -18.56 11.69
N VAL A 313 -2.52 -18.64 13.01
CA VAL A 313 -1.69 -17.73 13.82
C VAL A 313 -0.23 -17.89 13.46
N ALA A 314 0.27 -19.14 13.31
CA ALA A 314 1.65 -19.40 12.96
C ALA A 314 2.01 -18.80 11.59
N VAL A 315 1.18 -18.99 10.56
CA VAL A 315 1.39 -18.43 9.21
C VAL A 315 1.36 -16.90 9.24
N SER A 316 0.40 -16.30 9.95
CA SER A 316 0.29 -14.85 10.07
C SER A 316 1.50 -14.23 10.77
N LEU A 317 1.92 -14.78 11.92
CA LEU A 317 3.05 -14.29 12.69
C LEU A 317 4.37 -14.47 11.95
N LEU A 318 4.60 -15.66 11.35
CA LEU A 318 5.82 -15.90 10.56
C LEU A 318 5.87 -14.96 9.35
N GLY A 319 4.77 -14.83 8.60
CA GLY A 319 4.71 -13.92 7.46
C GLY A 319 5.04 -12.49 7.85
N THR A 320 4.50 -12.01 8.98
CA THR A 320 4.83 -10.69 9.51
C THR A 320 6.30 -10.55 9.88
N ALA A 321 6.83 -11.52 10.62
CA ALA A 321 8.23 -11.51 11.02
C ALA A 321 9.17 -11.45 9.81
N LEU A 322 8.88 -12.21 8.75
CA LEU A 322 9.64 -12.21 7.50
C LEU A 322 9.56 -10.85 6.79
N ILE A 323 8.37 -10.25 6.70
CA ILE A 323 8.16 -8.92 6.10
C ILE A 323 8.93 -7.86 6.90
N MET A 324 8.83 -7.88 8.22
CA MET A 324 9.54 -6.94 9.09
C MET A 324 11.06 -7.11 8.97
N LEU A 325 11.55 -8.35 8.98
CA LEU A 325 12.98 -8.67 8.81
C LEU A 325 13.50 -8.12 7.47
N PHE A 326 12.77 -8.36 6.38
CA PHE A 326 13.14 -7.85 5.06
C PHE A 326 13.19 -6.31 5.03
N SER A 327 12.24 -5.66 5.68
CA SER A 327 12.14 -4.20 5.70
C SER A 327 13.21 -3.52 6.55
N LEU A 328 13.90 -4.22 7.47
CA LEU A 328 15.05 -3.68 8.22
C LEU A 328 16.16 -3.19 7.30
N GLY A 329 16.36 -3.82 6.13
CA GLY A 329 17.29 -3.33 5.12
C GLY A 329 16.97 -1.90 4.66
N GLY A 330 15.68 -1.53 4.58
CA GLY A 330 15.25 -0.15 4.31
C GLY A 330 15.61 0.82 5.43
N GLY A 331 15.52 0.38 6.68
CA GLY A 331 15.95 1.16 7.84
C GLY A 331 17.47 1.41 7.83
N ALA A 332 18.26 0.39 7.50
CA ALA A 332 19.70 0.53 7.35
C ALA A 332 20.06 1.51 6.22
N LEU A 333 19.38 1.41 5.07
CA LEU A 333 19.55 2.36 3.97
C LEU A 333 19.19 3.79 4.37
N PHE A 334 18.12 3.97 5.15
CA PHE A 334 17.72 5.29 5.64
C PHE A 334 18.82 5.94 6.51
N LEU A 335 19.44 5.16 7.41
CA LEU A 335 20.54 5.65 8.25
C LEU A 335 21.81 5.96 7.45
N LEU A 336 22.04 5.24 6.34
CA LEU A 336 23.19 5.44 5.46
C LEU A 336 23.00 6.58 4.44
N ARG A 337 21.76 7.02 4.20
CA ARG A 337 21.49 8.21 3.38
C ARG A 337 22.08 9.43 4.09
N ARG A 338 23.20 9.94 3.57
CA ARG A 338 23.69 11.25 3.99
C ARG A 338 22.68 12.30 3.49
N HIS A 339 22.14 13.04 4.43
CA HIS A 339 21.26 14.17 4.18
C HIS A 339 21.97 15.31 3.46
#